data_fe6437b18d9a4c749353261c55c1a02e
#
_entry.id   fe6437b18d9a4c749353261c55c1a02e
#
_cell.length_a   1.000
_cell.length_b   1.000
_cell.length_c   1.000
_cell.angle_alpha   90.00
_cell.angle_beta   90.00
_cell.angle_gamma   90.00
#
_symmetry.space_group_name_H-M   'P 1'
#
loop_
_entity.id
_entity.type
_entity.pdbx_description
1 polymer ?
#
loop_
_entity_poly.entity_id
_entity_poly.type
_entity_poly.pdbx_seq_one_letter_code
_entity_poly.pdbx_strand_id
1 'polypeptide(L)'
;MTYYVRAPGTCGEFLQGSIDGQSFLVTCPINRYSYALSNVIQPFSKKFCALQPKSAQARKLVQELVQEKKKNQICPPVYVRSDILQGKGMASSSADISVTAMATALAMDYDLSLKELEQICLSVEPTDASFYQGVTQFDYIKGTISKPLGMCPPLKILVFDEGGSIDTVSFNKQADLQNKILEKESIIQESFDLFKQGLTTHDIKLIGQAATLSAFGNQRILYKPNLYDFHDVGNSYNSVGTIIAHSGTIMGLLFPVDYGRINDCKNEILRKLPQLTYVDTVETTNEGLTYIKR
;
A
#
# COMPACT_ATOMS: atom_id res chain seq x y z
N MET A 1 -9.85 -10.26 26.87
CA MET A 1 -9.22 -10.96 25.73
C MET A 1 -8.36 -9.97 24.97
N THR A 2 -7.12 -10.33 24.67
CA THR A 2 -6.18 -9.50 23.91
C THR A 2 -6.34 -9.80 22.43
N TYR A 3 -6.35 -8.75 21.60
CA TYR A 3 -6.36 -8.90 20.14
C TYR A 3 -5.07 -8.38 19.56
N TYR A 4 -4.53 -9.13 18.61
CA TYR A 4 -3.36 -8.77 17.83
C TYR A 4 -3.78 -8.73 16.36
N VAL A 5 -3.78 -7.53 15.80
CA VAL A 5 -4.22 -7.24 14.42
C VAL A 5 -3.01 -6.87 13.59
N ARG A 6 -2.94 -7.31 12.33
CA ARG A 6 -1.94 -6.84 11.38
C ARG A 6 -2.55 -6.54 10.02
N ALA A 7 -1.97 -5.57 9.33
CA ALA A 7 -2.27 -5.26 7.93
C ALA A 7 -0.96 -5.01 7.17
N PRO A 8 -0.86 -5.45 5.92
CA PRO A 8 0.33 -5.23 5.11
C PRO A 8 0.44 -3.77 4.68
N GLY A 9 1.68 -3.31 4.50
CA GLY A 9 1.99 -2.15 3.69
C GLY A 9 2.07 -2.51 2.22
N THR A 10 2.51 -1.55 1.40
CA THR A 10 2.63 -1.72 -0.05
C THR A 10 4.04 -1.35 -0.53
N CYS A 11 4.41 -1.84 -1.71
CA CYS A 11 5.51 -1.25 -2.47
C CYS A 11 4.92 -0.43 -3.61
N GLY A 12 4.32 0.72 -3.26
CA GLY A 12 3.58 1.54 -4.20
C GLY A 12 2.38 0.81 -4.81
N GLU A 13 2.09 1.13 -6.05
CA GLU A 13 0.93 0.63 -6.78
C GLU A 13 1.36 -0.03 -8.09
N PHE A 14 0.80 -1.21 -8.40
CA PHE A 14 0.90 -1.80 -9.74
C PHE A 14 0.35 -0.83 -10.80
N LEU A 15 -0.75 -0.17 -10.47
CA LEU A 15 -1.45 0.77 -11.34
C LEU A 15 -2.03 1.91 -10.52
N GLN A 16 -1.98 3.14 -11.06
CA GLN A 16 -2.77 4.26 -10.55
C GLN A 16 -3.11 5.22 -11.68
N GLY A 17 -4.37 5.56 -11.81
CA GLY A 17 -4.87 6.52 -12.80
C GLY A 17 -6.38 6.55 -12.87
N SER A 18 -6.93 6.73 -14.07
CA SER A 18 -8.38 6.69 -14.31
C SER A 18 -8.73 5.83 -15.51
N ILE A 19 -9.97 5.35 -15.52
CA ILE A 19 -10.64 4.72 -16.66
C ILE A 19 -12.08 5.26 -16.68
N ASP A 20 -12.53 5.72 -17.83
CA ASP A 20 -13.84 6.38 -17.98
C ASP A 20 -14.03 7.57 -16.99
N GLY A 21 -12.96 8.32 -16.74
CA GLY A 21 -12.94 9.42 -15.78
C GLY A 21 -13.01 9.02 -14.31
N GLN A 22 -13.03 7.74 -13.98
CA GLN A 22 -13.04 7.24 -12.60
C GLN A 22 -11.63 6.91 -12.12
N SER A 23 -11.15 7.67 -11.13
CA SER A 23 -9.82 7.45 -10.55
C SER A 23 -9.78 6.20 -9.68
N PHE A 24 -8.70 5.43 -9.80
CA PHE A 24 -8.45 4.24 -8.98
C PHE A 24 -6.95 3.96 -8.84
N LEU A 25 -6.66 3.07 -7.92
CA LEU A 25 -5.36 2.42 -7.81
C LEU A 25 -5.52 0.89 -7.66
N VAL A 26 -4.43 0.19 -7.93
CA VAL A 26 -4.24 -1.23 -7.59
C VAL A 26 -2.93 -1.33 -6.84
N THR A 27 -2.99 -1.47 -5.52
CA THR A 27 -1.80 -1.53 -4.65
C THR A 27 -1.00 -2.80 -4.85
N CYS A 28 0.27 -2.77 -4.48
CA CYS A 28 1.15 -3.92 -4.39
C CYS A 28 1.42 -4.27 -2.92
N PRO A 29 0.57 -5.07 -2.25
CA PRO A 29 0.77 -5.43 -0.86
C PRO A 29 2.04 -6.28 -0.67
N ILE A 30 2.79 -6.01 0.41
CA ILE A 30 4.08 -6.65 0.70
C ILE A 30 4.13 -7.24 2.11
N ASN A 31 5.07 -8.14 2.34
CA ASN A 31 5.34 -8.78 3.64
C ASN A 31 6.04 -7.86 4.66
N ARG A 32 5.60 -6.60 4.73
CA ARG A 32 5.91 -5.64 5.80
C ARG A 32 4.59 -5.14 6.37
N TYR A 33 4.48 -5.07 7.69
CA TYR A 33 3.19 -4.95 8.34
C TYR A 33 3.16 -3.82 9.36
N SER A 34 2.00 -3.23 9.51
CA SER A 34 1.61 -2.55 10.72
C SER A 34 0.85 -3.51 11.64
N TYR A 35 0.95 -3.31 12.95
CA TYR A 35 0.38 -4.15 13.97
C TYR A 35 -0.33 -3.30 15.02
N ALA A 36 -1.50 -3.75 15.47
CA ALA A 36 -2.18 -3.18 16.62
C ALA A 36 -2.38 -4.23 17.71
N LEU A 37 -2.27 -3.77 18.94
CA LEU A 37 -2.51 -4.55 20.17
C LEU A 37 -3.56 -3.85 20.99
N SER A 38 -4.62 -4.56 21.39
CA SER A 38 -5.69 -4.02 22.21
C SER A 38 -6.01 -4.88 23.44
N ASN A 39 -6.74 -4.30 24.40
CA ASN A 39 -7.09 -4.94 25.67
C ASN A 39 -5.88 -5.35 26.52
N VAL A 40 -4.86 -4.52 26.56
CA VAL A 40 -3.69 -4.65 27.44
C VAL A 40 -3.50 -3.34 28.21
N ILE A 41 -3.09 -3.43 29.48
CA ILE A 41 -2.76 -2.25 30.29
C ILE A 41 -1.45 -1.63 29.79
N GLN A 42 -0.48 -2.47 29.47
CA GLN A 42 0.79 -2.06 28.87
C GLN A 42 1.20 -3.06 27.78
N PRO A 43 1.78 -2.60 26.67
CA PRO A 43 2.25 -3.51 25.64
C PRO A 43 3.47 -4.33 26.14
N PHE A 44 3.53 -5.59 25.72
CA PHE A 44 4.62 -6.52 26.09
C PHE A 44 5.96 -6.19 25.40
N SER A 45 5.98 -5.24 24.48
CA SER A 45 7.17 -4.78 23.77
C SER A 45 7.20 -3.26 23.69
N LYS A 46 8.39 -2.66 23.96
CA LYS A 46 8.63 -1.21 23.83
C LYS A 46 8.50 -0.68 22.40
N LYS A 47 8.40 -1.57 21.39
CA LYS A 47 8.16 -1.19 20.00
C LYS A 47 6.72 -0.74 19.74
N PHE A 48 5.78 -1.14 20.59
CA PHE A 48 4.41 -0.64 20.51
C PHE A 48 4.30 0.73 21.15
N CYS A 49 3.81 1.69 20.39
CA CYS A 49 3.70 3.09 20.79
C CYS A 49 2.24 3.53 20.93
N ALA A 50 2.03 4.68 21.54
CA ALA A 50 0.75 5.38 21.52
C ALA A 50 0.36 5.72 20.07
N LEU A 51 -0.94 5.91 19.85
CA LEU A 51 -1.48 6.19 18.52
C LEU A 51 -1.01 7.55 17.99
N GLN A 52 -0.61 7.57 16.74
CA GLN A 52 -0.42 8.80 15.98
C GLN A 52 -1.78 9.48 15.72
N PRO A 53 -1.82 10.77 15.37
CA PRO A 53 -3.08 11.54 15.25
C PRO A 53 -4.12 10.89 14.34
N LYS A 54 -3.74 10.38 13.17
CA LYS A 54 -4.66 9.73 12.21
C LYS A 54 -5.23 8.41 12.77
N SER A 55 -4.39 7.59 13.39
CA SER A 55 -4.82 6.37 14.08
C SER A 55 -5.73 6.69 15.27
N ALA A 56 -5.44 7.76 16.03
CA ALA A 56 -6.32 8.21 17.11
C ALA A 56 -7.69 8.68 16.60
N GLN A 57 -7.74 9.33 15.42
CA GLN A 57 -8.98 9.69 14.75
C GLN A 57 -9.78 8.45 14.33
N ALA A 58 -9.13 7.46 13.72
CA ALA A 58 -9.78 6.20 13.36
C ALA A 58 -10.37 5.49 14.58
N ARG A 59 -9.61 5.42 15.68
CA ARG A 59 -10.11 4.89 16.95
C ARG A 59 -11.36 5.62 17.44
N LYS A 60 -11.38 6.96 17.35
CA LYS A 60 -12.54 7.78 17.76
C LYS A 60 -13.75 7.47 16.88
N LEU A 61 -13.60 7.39 15.57
CA LEU A 61 -14.69 7.05 14.64
C LEU A 61 -15.31 5.68 14.94
N VAL A 62 -14.47 4.66 15.21
CA VAL A 62 -14.96 3.34 15.62
C VAL A 62 -15.70 3.43 16.96
N GLN A 63 -15.18 4.18 17.93
CA GLN A 63 -15.83 4.37 19.22
C GLN A 63 -17.21 5.00 19.07
N GLU A 64 -17.35 6.04 18.25
CA GLU A 64 -18.62 6.70 17.96
C GLU A 64 -19.61 5.72 17.30
N LEU A 65 -19.17 5.00 16.26
CA LEU A 65 -19.97 3.98 15.57
C LEU A 65 -20.50 2.90 16.54
N VAL A 66 -19.63 2.42 17.45
CA VAL A 66 -20.02 1.39 18.41
C VAL A 66 -20.95 1.94 19.47
N GLN A 67 -20.72 3.17 19.96
CA GLN A 67 -21.58 3.80 21.00
C GLN A 67 -22.99 4.12 20.49
N GLU A 68 -23.17 4.41 19.20
CA GLU A 68 -24.49 4.54 18.59
C GLU A 68 -25.30 3.24 18.67
N LYS A 69 -24.64 2.09 18.55
CA LYS A 69 -25.26 0.77 18.56
C LYS A 69 -25.30 0.13 19.95
N LYS A 70 -24.30 0.38 20.78
CA LYS A 70 -24.12 -0.21 22.13
C LYS A 70 -23.73 0.90 23.13
N LYS A 71 -24.69 1.40 23.90
CA LYS A 71 -24.45 2.48 24.90
C LYS A 71 -23.50 2.02 26.01
N ASN A 72 -22.69 2.94 26.52
CA ASN A 72 -21.83 2.79 27.71
C ASN A 72 -20.69 1.77 27.59
N GLN A 73 -20.22 1.45 26.39
CA GLN A 73 -19.09 0.54 26.23
C GLN A 73 -17.76 1.28 26.42
N ILE A 74 -16.89 0.74 27.29
CA ILE A 74 -15.55 1.26 27.51
C ILE A 74 -14.69 0.93 26.28
N CYS A 75 -13.99 1.95 25.76
CA CYS A 75 -13.03 1.76 24.67
C CYS A 75 -11.63 1.52 25.24
N PRO A 76 -11.12 0.28 25.23
CA PRO A 76 -9.81 -0.03 25.78
C PRO A 76 -8.67 0.66 25.02
N PRO A 77 -7.47 0.77 25.62
CA PRO A 77 -6.30 1.30 24.93
C PRO A 77 -5.88 0.40 23.76
N VAL A 78 -5.39 1.04 22.70
CA VAL A 78 -4.82 0.41 21.52
C VAL A 78 -3.42 0.97 21.33
N TYR A 79 -2.47 0.10 21.02
CA TYR A 79 -1.07 0.43 20.74
C TYR A 79 -0.69 -0.06 19.37
N VAL A 80 0.12 0.71 18.63
CA VAL A 80 0.54 0.40 17.25
C VAL A 80 2.05 0.25 17.17
N ARG A 81 2.48 -0.69 16.34
CA ARG A 81 3.86 -0.85 15.88
C ARG A 81 3.84 -1.03 14.38
N SER A 82 4.73 -0.37 13.66
CA SER A 82 4.87 -0.54 12.22
C SER A 82 6.30 -0.93 11.83
N ASP A 83 6.41 -1.88 10.91
CA ASP A 83 7.67 -2.24 10.23
C ASP A 83 7.75 -1.57 8.83
N ILE A 84 6.80 -0.68 8.51
CA ILE A 84 6.65 0.02 7.23
C ILE A 84 7.27 1.41 7.34
N LEU A 85 8.06 1.83 6.36
CA LEU A 85 8.63 3.17 6.32
C LEU A 85 7.56 4.22 6.07
N GLN A 86 7.61 5.31 6.86
CA GLN A 86 6.66 6.42 6.75
C GLN A 86 7.07 7.43 5.68
N GLY A 87 6.09 8.02 4.98
CA GLY A 87 6.29 9.12 4.03
C GLY A 87 6.99 8.73 2.73
N LYS A 88 7.06 7.42 2.42
CA LYS A 88 7.77 6.87 1.25
C LYS A 88 6.85 6.33 0.15
N GLY A 89 5.54 6.28 0.40
CA GLY A 89 4.56 5.64 -0.49
C GLY A 89 4.47 4.13 -0.29
N MET A 90 4.61 3.70 0.98
CA MET A 90 4.50 2.29 1.38
C MET A 90 3.21 1.99 2.16
N ALA A 91 2.20 2.83 2.06
CA ALA A 91 0.90 2.71 2.74
C ALA A 91 0.99 2.58 4.27
N SER A 92 2.05 3.12 4.90
CA SER A 92 2.23 3.00 6.36
C SER A 92 1.08 3.61 7.14
N SER A 93 0.58 4.78 6.72
CA SER A 93 -0.56 5.46 7.37
C SER A 93 -1.85 4.66 7.20
N SER A 94 -2.16 4.18 5.99
CA SER A 94 -3.35 3.35 5.72
C SER A 94 -3.34 2.06 6.53
N ALA A 95 -2.18 1.39 6.64
CA ALA A 95 -2.02 0.20 7.45
C ALA A 95 -2.21 0.51 8.95
N ASP A 96 -1.60 1.59 9.49
CA ASP A 96 -1.73 1.99 10.89
C ASP A 96 -3.18 2.33 11.26
N ILE A 97 -3.90 3.04 10.37
CA ILE A 97 -5.31 3.39 10.51
C ILE A 97 -6.17 2.12 10.54
N SER A 98 -5.98 1.22 9.57
CA SER A 98 -6.81 0.02 9.44
C SER A 98 -6.64 -0.94 10.62
N VAL A 99 -5.38 -1.20 11.07
CA VAL A 99 -5.17 -2.07 12.24
C VAL A 99 -5.71 -1.44 13.52
N THR A 100 -5.62 -0.11 13.65
CA THR A 100 -6.18 0.61 14.82
C THR A 100 -7.69 0.51 14.85
N ALA A 101 -8.36 0.76 13.73
CA ALA A 101 -9.81 0.68 13.62
C ALA A 101 -10.31 -0.74 13.97
N MET A 102 -9.73 -1.76 13.36
CA MET A 102 -10.12 -3.16 13.61
C MET A 102 -9.83 -3.57 15.05
N ALA A 103 -8.64 -3.24 15.59
CA ALA A 103 -8.29 -3.58 16.97
C ALA A 103 -9.20 -2.89 18.00
N THR A 104 -9.65 -1.67 17.70
CA THR A 104 -10.62 -0.93 18.53
C THR A 104 -11.99 -1.62 18.51
N ALA A 105 -12.49 -1.96 17.32
CA ALA A 105 -13.77 -2.63 17.16
C ALA A 105 -13.80 -3.97 17.90
N LEU A 106 -12.79 -4.81 17.70
CA LEU A 106 -12.64 -6.10 18.37
C LEU A 106 -12.57 -5.95 19.90
N ALA A 107 -11.86 -4.92 20.40
CA ALA A 107 -11.77 -4.64 21.83
C ALA A 107 -13.09 -4.17 22.44
N MET A 108 -13.97 -3.59 21.64
CA MET A 108 -15.32 -3.19 21.99
C MET A 108 -16.38 -4.25 21.63
N ASP A 109 -15.96 -5.49 21.36
CA ASP A 109 -16.84 -6.61 20.98
C ASP A 109 -17.81 -6.22 19.85
N TYR A 110 -17.27 -5.59 18.80
CA TYR A 110 -17.97 -5.17 17.61
C TYR A 110 -17.39 -5.85 16.37
N ASP A 111 -18.24 -6.48 15.58
CA ASP A 111 -17.88 -7.11 14.32
C ASP A 111 -17.86 -6.06 13.20
N LEU A 112 -16.69 -5.42 13.03
CA LEU A 112 -16.47 -4.39 12.03
C LEU A 112 -16.30 -5.03 10.66
N SER A 113 -17.24 -4.79 9.76
CA SER A 113 -17.16 -5.26 8.36
C SER A 113 -16.04 -4.54 7.60
N LEU A 114 -15.50 -5.19 6.55
CA LEU A 114 -14.49 -4.55 5.69
C LEU A 114 -15.02 -3.27 5.02
N LYS A 115 -16.33 -3.17 4.75
CA LYS A 115 -16.93 -1.96 4.17
C LYS A 115 -16.98 -0.82 5.18
N GLU A 116 -17.31 -1.09 6.44
CA GLU A 116 -17.24 -0.08 7.51
C GLU A 116 -15.78 0.35 7.75
N LEU A 117 -14.84 -0.60 7.75
CA LEU A 117 -13.40 -0.32 7.86
C LEU A 117 -12.93 0.61 6.73
N GLU A 118 -13.30 0.32 5.48
CA GLU A 118 -13.02 1.16 4.31
C GLU A 118 -13.54 2.60 4.52
N GLN A 119 -14.78 2.75 4.95
CA GLN A 119 -15.40 4.06 5.20
C GLN A 119 -14.67 4.83 6.30
N ILE A 120 -14.28 4.16 7.38
CA ILE A 120 -13.50 4.76 8.46
C ILE A 120 -12.13 5.23 7.94
N CYS A 121 -11.41 4.39 7.20
CA CYS A 121 -10.11 4.75 6.63
C CYS A 121 -10.22 5.96 5.71
N LEU A 122 -11.16 5.97 4.78
CA LEU A 122 -11.41 7.07 3.83
C LEU A 122 -11.87 8.37 4.54
N SER A 123 -12.56 8.27 5.68
CA SER A 123 -12.96 9.44 6.47
C SER A 123 -11.77 10.11 7.16
N VAL A 124 -10.64 9.40 7.32
CA VAL A 124 -9.41 9.95 7.90
C VAL A 124 -8.52 10.57 6.82
N GLU A 125 -8.30 9.84 5.71
CA GLU A 125 -7.47 10.29 4.58
C GLU A 125 -7.70 9.43 3.33
N PRO A 126 -7.25 9.87 2.12
CA PRO A 126 -7.11 8.99 0.97
C PRO A 126 -6.30 7.74 1.37
N THR A 127 -6.83 6.56 1.09
CA THR A 127 -6.29 5.32 1.68
C THR A 127 -6.02 4.26 0.62
N ASP A 128 -5.03 3.42 0.90
CA ASP A 128 -4.72 2.23 0.11
C ASP A 128 -5.61 1.05 0.53
N ALA A 129 -5.88 0.15 -0.42
CA ALA A 129 -6.75 -1.01 -0.22
C ALA A 129 -6.02 -2.22 0.37
N SER A 130 -4.87 -2.04 1.03
CA SER A 130 -4.02 -3.14 1.53
C SER A 130 -4.67 -4.01 2.62
N PHE A 131 -5.77 -3.56 3.21
CA PHE A 131 -6.56 -4.34 4.16
C PHE A 131 -7.46 -5.39 3.50
N TYR A 132 -7.71 -5.32 2.19
CA TYR A 132 -8.39 -6.37 1.44
C TYR A 132 -7.44 -7.53 1.12
N GLN A 133 -7.99 -8.74 1.02
CA GLN A 133 -7.22 -9.91 0.59
C GLN A 133 -6.96 -9.87 -0.92
N GLY A 134 -5.73 -10.22 -1.33
CA GLY A 134 -5.31 -10.14 -2.72
C GLY A 134 -5.11 -8.72 -3.21
N VAL A 135 -5.40 -8.47 -4.48
CA VAL A 135 -5.31 -7.14 -5.12
C VAL A 135 -6.69 -6.64 -5.51
N THR A 136 -6.91 -5.36 -5.29
CA THR A 136 -8.22 -4.71 -5.45
C THR A 136 -8.08 -3.46 -6.30
N GLN A 137 -8.97 -3.27 -7.29
CA GLN A 137 -9.20 -1.99 -7.94
C GLN A 137 -9.98 -1.12 -6.97
N PHE A 138 -9.40 -0.01 -6.54
CA PHE A 138 -9.93 0.78 -5.44
C PHE A 138 -9.93 2.28 -5.72
N ASP A 139 -11.07 2.93 -5.51
CA ASP A 139 -11.15 4.40 -5.46
C ASP A 139 -10.65 4.88 -4.09
N TYR A 140 -9.40 5.31 -4.06
CA TYR A 140 -8.67 5.68 -2.85
C TYR A 140 -9.12 7.01 -2.21
N ILE A 141 -10.02 7.75 -2.87
CA ILE A 141 -10.54 9.05 -2.40
C ILE A 141 -11.96 8.91 -1.84
N LYS A 142 -12.86 8.28 -2.60
CA LYS A 142 -14.30 8.23 -2.27
C LYS A 142 -14.81 6.80 -1.96
N GLY A 143 -14.05 5.77 -2.31
CA GLY A 143 -14.50 4.38 -2.14
C GLY A 143 -15.67 3.99 -3.04
N THR A 144 -15.87 4.68 -4.18
CA THR A 144 -16.93 4.37 -5.14
C THR A 144 -16.65 3.09 -5.91
N ILE A 145 -15.37 2.71 -6.02
CA ILE A 145 -14.91 1.44 -6.59
C ILE A 145 -14.16 0.68 -5.49
N SER A 146 -14.57 -0.57 -5.28
CA SER A 146 -13.89 -1.52 -4.39
C SER A 146 -14.11 -2.92 -4.98
N LYS A 147 -13.32 -3.24 -6.04
CA LYS A 147 -13.50 -4.45 -6.84
C LYS A 147 -12.30 -5.37 -6.69
N PRO A 148 -12.46 -6.55 -6.06
CA PRO A 148 -11.41 -7.57 -6.03
C PRO A 148 -11.02 -7.99 -7.46
N LEU A 149 -9.72 -8.07 -7.72
CA LEU A 149 -9.17 -8.51 -9.02
C LEU A 149 -8.63 -9.94 -8.95
N GLY A 150 -8.29 -10.42 -7.75
CA GLY A 150 -7.77 -11.77 -7.53
C GLY A 150 -6.50 -11.79 -6.68
N MET A 151 -5.81 -12.93 -6.69
CA MET A 151 -4.56 -13.12 -5.99
C MET A 151 -3.37 -12.81 -6.90
N CYS A 152 -2.45 -11.98 -6.42
CA CYS A 152 -1.21 -11.73 -7.14
C CYS A 152 -0.28 -12.94 -7.03
N PRO A 153 0.31 -13.43 -8.13
CA PRO A 153 1.38 -14.40 -8.06
C PRO A 153 2.54 -13.88 -7.20
N PRO A 154 3.28 -14.76 -6.51
CA PRO A 154 4.34 -14.33 -5.63
C PRO A 154 5.50 -13.69 -6.43
N LEU A 155 5.88 -12.49 -6.01
CA LEU A 155 6.97 -11.70 -6.60
C LEU A 155 7.92 -11.26 -5.50
N LYS A 156 9.22 -11.22 -5.82
CA LYS A 156 10.24 -10.58 -4.99
C LYS A 156 10.49 -9.17 -5.53
N ILE A 157 10.63 -8.20 -4.65
CA ILE A 157 10.77 -6.78 -5.00
C ILE A 157 12.04 -6.22 -4.38
N LEU A 158 12.91 -5.69 -5.22
CA LEU A 158 14.11 -4.98 -4.80
C LEU A 158 13.78 -3.49 -4.71
N VAL A 159 13.68 -2.94 -3.49
CA VAL A 159 13.13 -1.61 -3.22
C VAL A 159 14.23 -0.59 -2.98
N PHE A 160 14.13 0.54 -3.67
CA PHE A 160 15.00 1.71 -3.52
C PHE A 160 14.17 2.98 -3.29
N ASP A 161 14.81 3.97 -2.66
CA ASP A 161 14.25 5.28 -2.38
C ASP A 161 15.06 6.37 -3.08
N GLU A 162 14.39 7.28 -3.77
CA GLU A 162 15.02 8.47 -4.38
C GLU A 162 15.33 9.58 -3.37
N GLY A 163 14.94 9.40 -2.12
CA GLY A 163 15.10 10.39 -1.06
C GLY A 163 13.93 11.38 -0.97
N GLY A 164 14.00 12.27 0.03
CA GLY A 164 12.92 13.20 0.32
C GLY A 164 11.70 12.54 0.98
N SER A 165 10.59 13.26 0.98
CA SER A 165 9.28 12.79 1.44
C SER A 165 8.18 13.54 0.70
N ILE A 166 7.05 12.90 0.48
CA ILE A 166 5.88 13.48 -0.15
C ILE A 166 4.72 13.47 0.86
N ASP A 167 4.15 14.65 1.10
CA ASP A 167 2.89 14.73 1.82
C ASP A 167 1.74 14.39 0.85
N THR A 168 1.21 13.18 0.98
CA THR A 168 0.17 12.63 0.12
C THR A 168 -1.11 13.48 0.12
N VAL A 169 -1.42 14.13 1.25
CA VAL A 169 -2.61 15.00 1.33
C VAL A 169 -2.43 16.25 0.46
N SER A 170 -1.29 16.92 0.55
CA SER A 170 -0.97 18.09 -0.27
C SER A 170 -0.81 17.71 -1.74
N PHE A 171 -0.21 16.56 -2.03
CA PHE A 171 -0.08 16.04 -3.39
C PHE A 171 -1.44 15.85 -4.06
N ASN A 172 -2.40 15.22 -3.39
CA ASN A 172 -3.74 14.97 -3.93
C ASN A 172 -4.61 16.24 -4.07
N LYS A 173 -4.18 17.39 -3.52
CA LYS A 173 -4.87 18.68 -3.63
C LYS A 173 -4.35 19.59 -4.76
N GLN A 174 -3.38 19.14 -5.57
CA GLN A 174 -2.88 19.91 -6.70
C GLN A 174 -3.98 20.16 -7.73
N ALA A 175 -4.15 21.40 -8.14
CA ALA A 175 -5.27 21.82 -8.99
C ALA A 175 -5.29 21.16 -10.39
N ASP A 176 -4.11 20.84 -10.94
CA ASP A 176 -3.95 20.22 -12.26
C ASP A 176 -3.81 18.69 -12.23
N LEU A 177 -3.82 18.08 -11.04
CA LEU A 177 -3.60 16.64 -10.88
C LEU A 177 -4.64 15.82 -11.65
N GLN A 178 -5.91 16.19 -11.58
CA GLN A 178 -6.99 15.46 -12.26
C GLN A 178 -6.81 15.47 -13.78
N ASN A 179 -6.42 16.59 -14.36
CA ASN A 179 -6.17 16.69 -15.81
C ASN A 179 -4.99 15.79 -16.21
N LYS A 180 -3.90 15.81 -15.47
CA LYS A 180 -2.74 14.94 -15.70
C LYS A 180 -3.09 13.46 -15.57
N ILE A 181 -3.99 13.10 -14.65
CA ILE A 181 -4.50 11.73 -14.50
C ILE A 181 -5.29 11.31 -15.74
N LEU A 182 -6.15 12.19 -16.27
CA LEU A 182 -6.92 11.92 -17.48
C LEU A 182 -6.05 11.80 -18.72
N GLU A 183 -5.00 12.62 -18.86
CA GLU A 183 -4.05 12.54 -19.99
C GLU A 183 -3.38 11.19 -20.16
N LYS A 184 -3.18 10.42 -19.07
CA LYS A 184 -2.59 9.09 -19.11
C LYS A 184 -3.59 7.94 -19.19
N GLU A 185 -4.89 8.22 -19.34
CA GLU A 185 -5.95 7.21 -19.23
C GLU A 185 -5.79 6.05 -20.22
N SER A 186 -5.39 6.32 -21.47
CA SER A 186 -5.13 5.26 -22.45
C SER A 186 -4.01 4.30 -22.02
N ILE A 187 -2.94 4.84 -21.41
CA ILE A 187 -1.83 4.04 -20.88
C ILE A 187 -2.32 3.18 -19.70
N ILE A 188 -3.17 3.76 -18.84
CA ILE A 188 -3.73 3.05 -17.68
C ILE A 188 -4.72 1.98 -18.11
N GLN A 189 -5.51 2.20 -19.16
CA GLN A 189 -6.39 1.18 -19.72
C GLN A 189 -5.58 -0.01 -20.25
N GLU A 190 -4.53 0.22 -21.03
CA GLU A 190 -3.63 -0.83 -21.52
C GLU A 190 -2.97 -1.57 -20.35
N SER A 191 -2.42 -0.83 -19.38
CA SER A 191 -1.83 -1.41 -18.17
C SER A 191 -2.82 -2.29 -17.41
N PHE A 192 -4.07 -1.84 -17.28
CA PHE A 192 -5.10 -2.58 -16.53
C PHE A 192 -5.51 -3.87 -17.25
N ASP A 193 -5.58 -3.86 -18.58
CA ASP A 193 -5.91 -5.05 -19.34
C ASP A 193 -4.78 -6.08 -19.29
N LEU A 194 -3.51 -5.65 -19.44
CA LEU A 194 -2.34 -6.51 -19.22
C LEU A 194 -2.30 -7.08 -17.80
N PHE A 195 -2.57 -6.26 -16.80
CA PHE A 195 -2.58 -6.68 -15.40
C PHE A 195 -3.65 -7.77 -15.13
N LYS A 196 -4.88 -7.57 -15.61
CA LYS A 196 -5.96 -8.55 -15.50
C LYS A 196 -5.60 -9.86 -16.21
N GLN A 197 -5.05 -9.76 -17.40
CA GLN A 197 -4.57 -10.93 -18.14
C GLN A 197 -3.49 -11.67 -17.35
N GLY A 198 -2.48 -10.95 -16.82
CA GLY A 198 -1.40 -11.51 -16.02
C GLY A 198 -1.90 -12.20 -14.75
N LEU A 199 -2.90 -11.64 -14.06
CA LEU A 199 -3.54 -12.29 -12.91
C LEU A 199 -4.26 -13.58 -13.32
N THR A 200 -5.03 -13.56 -14.42
CA THR A 200 -5.81 -14.70 -14.89
C THR A 200 -4.93 -15.85 -15.35
N THR A 201 -3.82 -15.53 -16.03
CA THR A 201 -2.88 -16.53 -16.59
C THR A 201 -1.73 -16.87 -15.65
N HIS A 202 -1.63 -16.21 -14.50
CA HIS A 202 -0.51 -16.27 -13.55
C HIS A 202 0.84 -15.88 -14.21
N ASP A 203 0.78 -15.00 -15.21
CA ASP A 203 1.96 -14.51 -15.91
C ASP A 203 2.54 -13.25 -15.25
N ILE A 204 3.61 -13.44 -14.50
CA ILE A 204 4.30 -12.34 -13.79
C ILE A 204 4.95 -11.32 -14.74
N LYS A 205 5.22 -11.69 -16.00
CA LYS A 205 5.78 -10.75 -16.99
C LYS A 205 4.72 -9.75 -17.44
N LEU A 206 3.48 -10.20 -17.68
CA LEU A 206 2.36 -9.30 -17.97
C LEU A 206 2.07 -8.36 -16.81
N ILE A 207 2.12 -8.87 -15.57
CA ILE A 207 1.97 -8.04 -14.36
C ILE A 207 3.09 -6.98 -14.29
N GLY A 208 4.33 -7.38 -14.53
CA GLY A 208 5.49 -6.48 -14.51
C GLY A 208 5.44 -5.43 -15.62
N GLN A 209 5.04 -5.80 -16.84
CA GLN A 209 4.81 -4.87 -17.94
C GLN A 209 3.74 -3.84 -17.62
N ALA A 210 2.61 -4.28 -17.06
CA ALA A 210 1.53 -3.40 -16.62
C ALA A 210 2.03 -2.37 -15.59
N ALA A 211 2.76 -2.82 -14.58
CA ALA A 211 3.35 -1.94 -13.56
C ALA A 211 4.33 -0.93 -14.17
N THR A 212 5.16 -1.37 -15.11
CA THR A 212 6.13 -0.52 -15.81
C THR A 212 5.44 0.57 -16.65
N LEU A 213 4.40 0.23 -17.40
CA LEU A 213 3.62 1.19 -18.17
C LEU A 213 2.99 2.24 -17.27
N SER A 214 2.37 1.82 -16.16
CA SER A 214 1.81 2.74 -15.17
C SER A 214 2.88 3.65 -14.55
N ALA A 215 4.06 3.10 -14.21
CA ALA A 215 5.18 3.84 -13.65
C ALA A 215 5.68 4.93 -14.62
N PHE A 216 5.87 4.59 -15.89
CA PHE A 216 6.31 5.53 -16.90
C PHE A 216 5.24 6.58 -17.23
N GLY A 217 3.96 6.19 -17.28
CA GLY A 217 2.85 7.11 -17.41
C GLY A 217 2.77 8.14 -16.28
N ASN A 218 3.31 7.82 -15.11
CA ASN A 218 3.30 8.73 -13.95
C ASN A 218 4.38 9.82 -13.99
N GLN A 219 5.35 9.76 -14.89
CA GLN A 219 6.47 10.72 -14.97
C GLN A 219 6.02 12.18 -15.18
N ARG A 220 4.85 12.41 -15.79
CA ARG A 220 4.27 13.76 -15.95
C ARG A 220 3.57 14.27 -14.67
N ILE A 221 3.24 13.37 -13.74
CA ILE A 221 2.54 13.69 -12.49
C ILE A 221 3.56 13.88 -11.37
N LEU A 222 4.41 12.90 -11.16
CA LEU A 222 5.50 12.92 -10.19
C LEU A 222 6.78 12.41 -10.85
N TYR A 223 7.61 13.35 -11.29
CA TYR A 223 8.85 13.02 -11.98
C TYR A 223 9.84 12.33 -11.06
N LYS A 224 10.35 11.18 -11.49
CA LYS A 224 11.41 10.41 -10.86
C LYS A 224 12.63 10.39 -11.78
N PRO A 225 13.68 11.18 -11.46
CA PRO A 225 14.81 11.39 -12.37
C PRO A 225 15.56 10.10 -12.72
N ASN A 226 15.55 9.11 -11.83
CA ASN A 226 16.31 7.88 -12.00
C ASN A 226 15.49 6.71 -12.56
N LEU A 227 14.18 6.89 -12.84
CA LEU A 227 13.28 5.79 -13.15
C LEU A 227 13.71 4.97 -14.37
N TYR A 228 14.12 5.63 -15.46
CA TYR A 228 14.51 4.94 -16.70
C TYR A 228 15.83 4.18 -16.53
N ASP A 229 16.85 4.81 -15.96
CA ASP A 229 18.14 4.15 -15.70
C ASP A 229 17.99 2.99 -14.71
N PHE A 230 17.13 3.15 -13.70
CA PHE A 230 16.78 2.10 -12.74
C PHE A 230 16.10 0.91 -13.40
N HIS A 231 15.15 1.17 -14.32
CA HIS A 231 14.48 0.16 -15.12
C HIS A 231 15.48 -0.57 -16.03
N ASP A 232 16.38 0.14 -16.72
CA ASP A 232 17.37 -0.44 -17.63
C ASP A 232 18.36 -1.35 -16.91
N VAL A 233 18.79 -0.96 -15.70
CA VAL A 233 19.58 -1.86 -14.85
C VAL A 233 18.76 -3.09 -14.50
N GLY A 234 17.50 -2.94 -14.10
CA GLY A 234 16.59 -4.06 -13.83
C GLY A 234 16.48 -5.04 -14.99
N ASN A 235 16.28 -4.52 -16.20
CA ASN A 235 16.19 -5.33 -17.43
C ASN A 235 17.47 -6.13 -17.70
N SER A 236 18.64 -5.54 -17.44
CA SER A 236 19.92 -6.24 -17.61
C SER A 236 20.10 -7.42 -16.63
N TYR A 237 19.28 -7.45 -15.58
CA TYR A 237 19.18 -8.52 -14.58
C TYR A 237 17.88 -9.33 -14.69
N ASN A 238 17.17 -9.27 -15.82
CA ASN A 238 15.92 -9.99 -16.06
C ASN A 238 14.80 -9.70 -15.04
N SER A 239 14.70 -8.45 -14.58
CA SER A 239 13.48 -8.04 -13.86
C SER A 239 12.26 -8.19 -14.78
N VAL A 240 11.13 -8.57 -14.23
CA VAL A 240 9.88 -8.68 -15.00
C VAL A 240 9.18 -7.34 -15.16
N GLY A 241 9.59 -6.32 -14.41
CA GLY A 241 9.06 -4.96 -14.51
C GLY A 241 9.51 -4.05 -13.36
N THR A 242 9.06 -2.81 -13.44
CA THR A 242 9.34 -1.74 -12.48
C THR A 242 8.03 -1.24 -11.87
N ILE A 243 8.02 -1.08 -10.57
CA ILE A 243 6.91 -0.52 -9.81
C ILE A 243 7.36 0.75 -9.10
N ILE A 244 6.44 1.70 -8.87
CA ILE A 244 6.73 2.93 -8.13
C ILE A 244 5.62 3.24 -7.12
N ALA A 245 5.96 4.05 -6.12
CA ALA A 245 4.95 4.81 -5.41
C ALA A 245 4.54 6.02 -6.27
N HIS A 246 3.28 6.07 -6.69
CA HIS A 246 2.76 7.13 -7.56
C HIS A 246 2.64 8.47 -6.82
N SER A 247 2.54 8.44 -5.49
CA SER A 247 2.56 9.62 -4.60
C SER A 247 3.63 9.48 -3.50
N GLY A 248 4.76 8.81 -3.80
CA GLY A 248 5.85 8.57 -2.88
C GLY A 248 7.22 8.57 -3.55
N THR A 249 8.25 8.21 -2.81
CA THR A 249 9.65 8.31 -3.27
C THR A 249 10.27 6.95 -3.61
N ILE A 250 9.61 5.82 -3.29
CA ILE A 250 10.16 4.50 -3.59
C ILE A 250 9.94 4.09 -5.04
N MET A 251 10.88 3.25 -5.50
CA MET A 251 10.82 2.48 -6.73
C MET A 251 11.19 1.03 -6.43
N GLY A 252 10.66 0.08 -7.17
CA GLY A 252 10.94 -1.34 -7.01
C GLY A 252 11.15 -2.06 -8.34
N LEU A 253 12.07 -3.03 -8.36
CA LEU A 253 12.20 -3.98 -9.47
C LEU A 253 11.56 -5.30 -9.07
N LEU A 254 10.71 -5.81 -9.96
CA LEU A 254 9.95 -7.04 -9.76
C LEU A 254 10.72 -8.24 -10.32
N PHE A 255 10.83 -9.30 -9.52
CA PHE A 255 11.52 -10.53 -9.89
C PHE A 255 10.68 -11.77 -9.50
N PRO A 256 10.90 -12.92 -10.16
CA PRO A 256 10.45 -14.20 -9.61
C PRO A 256 11.00 -14.44 -8.19
N VAL A 257 10.25 -15.11 -7.32
CA VAL A 257 10.67 -15.30 -5.90
C VAL A 257 11.95 -16.13 -5.77
N ASP A 258 12.22 -17.00 -6.72
CA ASP A 258 13.39 -17.89 -6.77
C ASP A 258 14.59 -17.25 -7.49
N TYR A 259 14.49 -15.98 -7.92
CA TYR A 259 15.56 -15.28 -8.62
C TYR A 259 16.82 -15.16 -7.76
N GLY A 260 17.93 -15.78 -8.21
CA GLY A 260 19.15 -15.93 -7.42
C GLY A 260 20.13 -14.74 -7.46
N ARG A 261 20.03 -13.84 -8.47
CA ARG A 261 21.00 -12.75 -8.68
C ARG A 261 20.53 -11.38 -8.19
N ILE A 262 19.63 -11.34 -7.22
CA ILE A 262 19.04 -10.07 -6.73
C ILE A 262 20.10 -9.18 -6.05
N ASN A 263 21.08 -9.76 -5.36
CA ASN A 263 22.17 -9.02 -4.74
C ASN A 263 23.13 -8.41 -5.77
N ASP A 264 23.36 -9.09 -6.89
CA ASP A 264 24.17 -8.55 -8.00
C ASP A 264 23.47 -7.32 -8.58
N CYS A 265 22.17 -7.41 -8.86
CA CYS A 265 21.36 -6.29 -9.32
C CYS A 265 21.39 -5.12 -8.33
N LYS A 266 21.19 -5.38 -7.04
CA LYS A 266 21.30 -4.37 -5.99
C LYS A 266 22.65 -3.63 -6.03
N ASN A 267 23.75 -4.38 -6.09
CA ASN A 267 25.09 -3.80 -6.10
C ASN A 267 25.33 -2.96 -7.37
N GLU A 268 24.83 -3.41 -8.51
CA GLU A 268 24.93 -2.67 -9.78
C GLU A 268 24.12 -1.37 -9.74
N ILE A 269 22.91 -1.38 -9.15
CA ILE A 269 22.13 -0.16 -8.95
C ILE A 269 22.90 0.82 -8.04
N LEU A 270 23.40 0.38 -6.91
CA LEU A 270 24.19 1.22 -5.99
C LEU A 270 25.45 1.80 -6.65
N ARG A 271 26.05 1.06 -7.58
CA ARG A 271 27.22 1.50 -8.34
C ARG A 271 26.88 2.54 -9.41
N LYS A 272 25.80 2.33 -10.18
CA LYS A 272 25.40 3.20 -11.29
C LYS A 272 24.58 4.40 -10.87
N LEU A 273 23.76 4.24 -9.84
CA LEU A 273 22.81 5.23 -9.33
C LEU A 273 23.07 5.49 -7.84
N PRO A 274 24.25 6.06 -7.48
CA PRO A 274 24.66 6.20 -6.08
C PRO A 274 23.78 7.16 -5.27
N GLN A 275 22.92 7.94 -5.92
CA GLN A 275 21.92 8.80 -5.28
C GLN A 275 20.72 8.03 -4.75
N LEU A 276 20.49 6.78 -5.19
CA LEU A 276 19.44 5.93 -4.69
C LEU A 276 19.87 5.23 -3.39
N THR A 277 18.95 5.14 -2.46
CA THR A 277 19.15 4.41 -1.21
C THR A 277 18.44 3.07 -1.26
N TYR A 278 19.16 1.98 -1.04
CA TYR A 278 18.54 0.67 -0.86
C TYR A 278 17.67 0.66 0.40
N VAL A 279 16.43 0.25 0.25
CA VAL A 279 15.47 0.16 1.35
C VAL A 279 15.38 -1.26 1.89
N ASP A 280 14.98 -2.20 1.04
CA ASP A 280 14.71 -3.58 1.46
C ASP A 280 14.56 -4.51 0.23
N THR A 281 14.57 -5.81 0.49
CA THR A 281 14.07 -6.82 -0.44
C THR A 281 12.86 -7.47 0.21
N VAL A 282 11.70 -7.29 -0.42
CA VAL A 282 10.41 -7.74 0.10
C VAL A 282 9.72 -8.70 -0.86
N GLU A 283 8.63 -9.31 -0.43
CA GLU A 283 7.80 -10.17 -1.27
C GLU A 283 6.36 -9.69 -1.24
N THR A 284 5.64 -9.89 -2.36
CA THR A 284 4.20 -9.63 -2.41
C THR A 284 3.47 -10.56 -1.45
N THR A 285 2.35 -10.07 -0.92
CA THR A 285 1.44 -10.86 -0.07
C THR A 285 0.00 -10.67 -0.50
N ASN A 286 -0.82 -11.69 -0.25
CA ASN A 286 -2.26 -11.65 -0.50
C ASN A 286 -3.08 -11.66 0.81
N GLU A 287 -2.45 -11.49 1.95
CA GLU A 287 -3.10 -11.73 3.25
C GLU A 287 -4.22 -10.72 3.58
N GLY A 288 -4.04 -9.45 3.20
CA GLY A 288 -4.91 -8.39 3.70
C GLY A 288 -4.79 -8.19 5.21
N LEU A 289 -5.80 -7.58 5.82
CA LEU A 289 -5.87 -7.43 7.27
C LEU A 289 -6.26 -8.76 7.92
N THR A 290 -5.48 -9.16 8.94
CA THR A 290 -5.73 -10.37 9.72
C THR A 290 -5.63 -10.09 11.22
N TYR A 291 -6.27 -10.93 12.03
CA TYR A 291 -6.16 -10.82 13.49
C TYR A 291 -6.20 -12.19 14.18
N ILE A 292 -5.58 -12.24 15.35
CA ILE A 292 -5.64 -13.38 16.27
C ILE A 292 -6.15 -12.91 17.63
N LYS A 293 -6.91 -13.78 18.28
CA LYS A 293 -7.42 -13.61 19.63
C LYS A 293 -6.58 -14.45 20.59
N ARG A 294 -6.08 -13.85 21.67
CA ARG A 294 -5.34 -14.51 22.74
C ARG A 294 -5.99 -14.32 24.10
#